data_bf8c7377a73ac677d08b1b8b2087eebe
#
_entry.id   bf8c7377a73ac677d08b1b8b2087eebe
#
_cell.length_a   1.000
_cell.length_b   1.000
_cell.length_c   1.000
_cell.angle_alpha   90.00
_cell.angle_beta   90.00
_cell.angle_gamma   90.00
#
_symmetry.space_group_name_H-M   'P 1'
#
loop_
_entity.id
_entity.type
_entity.pdbx_description
1 polymer ?
#
loop_
_entity_poly.entity_id
_entity_poly.type
_entity_poly.pdbx_seq_one_letter_code
_entity_poly.pdbx_strand_id
1 'polypeptide(L)'
;LVGSEMCIRDRNSALTLQPIELNVAFETAKGMVLAKAGTHYPAPITAVQVMQEAALSDRAGALEIEHKGFLKLAKTEVAANLVQMFLNDQFLSGAAKKQILQAGEVSYAGVLGAGIMGGGIAYQSALKGTPIIMKDIAQEGIDLGMNEAKKLLGKQMARGRIDANKMVSILGDITPSLDYDGFDKANIIVEAIV
;
A
#
# COMPACT_ATOMS: atom_id res chain seq x y z
N LEU A 1 17.59 14.61 -12.46
CA LEU A 1 17.07 15.95 -12.77
C LEU A 1 16.50 15.89 -14.18
N VAL A 2 15.31 15.33 -14.31
CA VAL A 2 14.49 15.51 -15.52
C VAL A 2 14.07 16.97 -15.47
N GLY A 3 14.62 17.72 -16.38
CA GLY A 3 14.85 19.13 -16.29
C GLY A 3 13.61 19.98 -16.03
N SER A 4 13.79 20.91 -15.12
CA SER A 4 12.97 22.10 -14.96
C SER A 4 12.63 22.78 -16.31
N GLU A 5 13.49 22.65 -17.32
CA GLU A 5 13.27 23.15 -18.68
C GLU A 5 12.12 22.43 -19.42
N MET A 6 11.95 21.11 -19.25
CA MET A 6 10.86 20.38 -19.88
C MET A 6 9.51 20.83 -19.31
N CYS A 7 9.43 21.00 -17.99
CA CYS A 7 8.23 21.51 -17.33
C CYS A 7 7.92 22.99 -17.68
N ILE A 8 8.93 23.81 -17.99
CA ILE A 8 8.75 25.20 -18.40
C ILE A 8 8.27 25.28 -19.85
N ARG A 9 8.83 24.47 -20.75
CA ARG A 9 8.40 24.39 -22.15
C ARG A 9 6.97 23.92 -22.27
N ASP A 10 6.60 22.85 -21.57
CA ASP A 10 5.24 22.31 -21.59
C ASP A 10 4.20 23.31 -21.05
N ARG A 11 4.54 24.10 -20.03
CA ARG A 11 3.66 25.15 -19.51
C ARG A 11 3.38 26.30 -20.48
N ASN A 12 4.30 26.57 -21.39
CA ASN A 12 4.20 27.66 -22.35
C ASN A 12 3.70 27.19 -23.74
N SER A 13 3.54 25.89 -23.93
CA SER A 13 2.99 25.33 -25.16
C SER A 13 1.47 25.37 -25.12
N ALA A 14 0.85 26.00 -26.12
CA ALA A 14 -0.59 25.94 -26.27
C ALA A 14 -1.04 24.49 -26.58
N LEU A 15 -2.17 24.12 -26.01
CA LEU A 15 -2.81 22.84 -26.38
C LEU A 15 -3.28 22.91 -27.84
N THR A 16 -2.82 21.96 -28.63
CA THR A 16 -3.13 21.86 -30.08
C THR A 16 -4.34 20.97 -30.37
N LEU A 17 -4.97 20.39 -29.32
CA LEU A 17 -6.12 19.52 -29.47
C LEU A 17 -7.37 20.31 -29.86
N GLN A 18 -8.14 19.74 -30.79
CA GLN A 18 -9.46 20.27 -31.14
C GLN A 18 -10.43 20.11 -29.95
N PRO A 19 -11.44 20.99 -29.80
CA PRO A 19 -12.39 20.91 -28.69
C PRO A 19 -13.08 19.53 -28.53
N ILE A 20 -13.36 18.86 -29.63
CA ILE A 20 -13.96 17.51 -29.64
C ILE A 20 -12.96 16.50 -29.08
N GLU A 21 -11.71 16.55 -29.51
CA GLU A 21 -10.64 15.64 -29.04
C GLU A 21 -10.40 15.82 -27.55
N LEU A 22 -10.37 17.09 -27.11
CA LEU A 22 -10.22 17.43 -25.68
C LEU A 22 -11.36 16.83 -24.85
N ASN A 23 -12.59 17.03 -25.30
CA ASN A 23 -13.77 16.51 -24.59
C ASN A 23 -13.75 14.97 -24.51
N VAL A 24 -13.49 14.27 -25.64
CA VAL A 24 -13.41 12.80 -25.68
C VAL A 24 -12.29 12.31 -24.75
N ALA A 25 -11.13 12.96 -24.75
CA ALA A 25 -10.00 12.59 -23.89
C ALA A 25 -10.37 12.67 -22.40
N PHE A 26 -11.01 13.77 -21.97
CA PHE A 26 -11.40 13.95 -20.58
C PHE A 26 -12.56 13.06 -20.16
N GLU A 27 -13.56 12.82 -21.01
CA GLU A 27 -14.65 11.89 -20.69
C GLU A 27 -14.12 10.43 -20.58
N THR A 28 -13.18 10.05 -21.44
CA THR A 28 -12.50 8.76 -21.34
C THR A 28 -11.69 8.66 -20.02
N ALA A 29 -10.92 9.69 -19.68
CA ALA A 29 -10.16 9.76 -18.44
C ALA A 29 -11.07 9.66 -17.20
N LYS A 30 -12.20 10.36 -17.19
CA LYS A 30 -13.22 10.25 -16.11
C LYS A 30 -13.72 8.82 -15.95
N GLY A 31 -14.05 8.16 -17.06
CA GLY A 31 -14.49 6.75 -17.05
C GLY A 31 -13.42 5.82 -16.46
N MET A 32 -12.16 5.97 -16.86
CA MET A 32 -11.04 5.17 -16.35
C MET A 32 -10.79 5.44 -14.86
N VAL A 33 -10.84 6.69 -14.44
CA VAL A 33 -10.64 7.09 -13.04
C VAL A 33 -11.77 6.55 -12.17
N LEU A 34 -13.02 6.67 -12.63
CA LEU A 34 -14.18 6.17 -11.89
C LEU A 34 -14.15 4.66 -11.74
N ALA A 35 -13.77 3.93 -12.78
CA ALA A 35 -13.61 2.48 -12.73
C ALA A 35 -12.52 2.02 -11.72
N LYS A 36 -11.50 2.84 -11.52
CA LYS A 36 -10.36 2.51 -10.65
C LYS A 36 -10.52 3.01 -9.21
N ALA A 37 -11.04 4.23 -9.03
CA ALA A 37 -11.19 4.88 -7.73
C ALA A 37 -12.57 4.62 -7.08
N GLY A 38 -13.56 4.19 -7.86
CA GLY A 38 -14.95 4.06 -7.40
C GLY A 38 -15.61 5.41 -7.15
N THR A 39 -16.78 5.36 -6.50
CA THR A 39 -17.62 6.55 -6.24
C THR A 39 -17.42 7.16 -4.86
N HIS A 40 -16.69 6.47 -3.97
CA HIS A 40 -16.54 6.89 -2.56
C HIS A 40 -15.53 8.02 -2.35
N TYR A 41 -14.59 8.20 -3.28
CA TYR A 41 -13.55 9.21 -3.21
C TYR A 41 -13.78 10.29 -4.28
N PRO A 42 -14.26 11.47 -3.92
CA PRO A 42 -14.57 12.51 -4.90
C PRO A 42 -13.33 13.19 -5.52
N ALA A 43 -12.17 13.11 -4.84
CA ALA A 43 -10.98 13.82 -5.26
C ALA A 43 -10.45 13.40 -6.65
N PRO A 44 -10.33 12.12 -7.01
CA PRO A 44 -9.79 11.72 -8.31
C PRO A 44 -10.64 12.23 -9.48
N ILE A 45 -11.97 12.15 -9.37
CA ILE A 45 -12.86 12.62 -10.44
C ILE A 45 -12.90 14.14 -10.51
N THR A 46 -12.87 14.82 -9.36
CA THR A 46 -12.80 16.29 -9.31
C THR A 46 -11.49 16.81 -9.91
N ALA A 47 -10.37 16.11 -9.70
CA ALA A 47 -9.10 16.47 -10.31
C ALA A 47 -9.19 16.44 -11.86
N VAL A 48 -9.77 15.41 -12.45
CA VAL A 48 -9.98 15.35 -13.90
C VAL A 48 -10.92 16.45 -14.39
N GLN A 49 -11.97 16.78 -13.64
CA GLN A 49 -12.87 17.90 -13.97
C GLN A 49 -12.14 19.24 -13.95
N VAL A 50 -11.37 19.51 -12.91
CA VAL A 50 -10.54 20.72 -12.79
C VAL A 50 -9.55 20.83 -13.94
N MET A 51 -8.88 19.73 -14.31
CA MET A 51 -7.97 19.69 -15.46
C MET A 51 -8.71 19.99 -16.78
N GLN A 52 -9.91 19.47 -16.97
CA GLN A 52 -10.73 19.73 -18.16
C GLN A 52 -11.13 21.21 -18.24
N GLU A 53 -11.63 21.78 -17.13
CA GLU A 53 -12.06 23.18 -17.07
C GLU A 53 -10.88 24.15 -17.27
N ALA A 54 -9.70 23.78 -16.76
CA ALA A 54 -8.47 24.58 -16.86
C ALA A 54 -7.73 24.44 -18.19
N ALA A 55 -8.06 23.43 -19.02
CA ALA A 55 -7.27 23.03 -20.18
C ALA A 55 -6.99 24.14 -21.21
N LEU A 56 -7.94 25.08 -21.37
CA LEU A 56 -7.82 26.20 -22.30
C LEU A 56 -7.63 27.57 -21.59
N SER A 57 -7.45 27.55 -20.27
CA SER A 57 -7.25 28.75 -19.46
C SER A 57 -5.78 29.15 -19.45
N ASP A 58 -5.52 30.43 -19.22
CA ASP A 58 -4.20 30.89 -18.85
C ASP A 58 -3.84 30.41 -17.44
N ARG A 59 -2.58 30.66 -17.02
CA ARG A 59 -2.11 30.20 -15.70
C ARG A 59 -2.94 30.75 -14.54
N ALA A 60 -3.39 32.00 -14.63
CA ALA A 60 -4.17 32.66 -13.57
C ALA A 60 -5.56 32.02 -13.45
N GLY A 61 -6.25 31.84 -14.58
CA GLY A 61 -7.55 31.18 -14.65
C GLY A 61 -7.48 29.70 -14.20
N ALA A 62 -6.46 28.98 -14.63
CA ALA A 62 -6.25 27.58 -14.21
C ALA A 62 -6.08 27.45 -12.69
N LEU A 63 -5.29 28.33 -12.07
CA LEU A 63 -5.11 28.34 -10.61
C LEU A 63 -6.40 28.69 -9.86
N GLU A 64 -7.23 29.57 -10.40
CA GLU A 64 -8.53 29.90 -9.81
C GLU A 64 -9.49 28.69 -9.86
N ILE A 65 -9.52 27.97 -10.98
CA ILE A 65 -10.32 26.75 -11.15
C ILE A 65 -9.84 25.67 -10.16
N GLU A 66 -8.53 25.46 -10.07
CA GLU A 66 -7.93 24.51 -9.12
C GLU A 66 -8.27 24.87 -7.67
N HIS A 67 -8.18 26.14 -7.30
CA HIS A 67 -8.54 26.62 -5.96
C HIS A 67 -9.99 26.32 -5.61
N LYS A 68 -10.92 26.57 -6.54
CA LYS A 68 -12.35 26.24 -6.35
C LYS A 68 -12.55 24.73 -6.17
N GLY A 69 -11.89 23.91 -6.98
CA GLY A 69 -11.92 22.46 -6.87
C GLY A 69 -11.39 21.96 -5.52
N PHE A 70 -10.26 22.50 -5.08
CA PHE A 70 -9.68 22.19 -3.78
C PHE A 70 -10.62 22.57 -2.61
N LEU A 71 -11.18 23.76 -2.61
CA LEU A 71 -12.11 24.21 -1.56
C LEU A 71 -13.36 23.32 -1.50
N LYS A 72 -13.88 22.90 -2.66
CA LYS A 72 -14.99 21.95 -2.72
C LYS A 72 -14.65 20.64 -2.03
N LEU A 73 -13.48 20.08 -2.32
CA LEU A 73 -13.01 18.81 -1.74
C LEU A 73 -12.71 18.94 -0.24
N ALA A 74 -12.04 20.00 0.18
CA ALA A 74 -11.66 20.23 1.57
C ALA A 74 -12.87 20.33 2.52
N LYS A 75 -14.05 20.71 2.01
CA LYS A 75 -15.30 20.79 2.78
C LYS A 75 -16.07 19.46 2.85
N THR A 76 -15.58 18.39 2.23
CA THR A 76 -16.28 17.09 2.24
C THR A 76 -16.00 16.32 3.53
N GLU A 77 -16.98 15.53 3.95
CA GLU A 77 -16.78 14.57 5.07
C GLU A 77 -15.66 13.58 4.77
N VAL A 78 -15.47 13.19 3.50
CA VAL A 78 -14.39 12.30 3.09
C VAL A 78 -13.02 12.92 3.40
N ALA A 79 -12.84 14.22 3.12
CA ALA A 79 -11.59 14.91 3.46
C ALA A 79 -11.37 14.97 4.97
N ALA A 80 -12.41 15.31 5.75
CA ALA A 80 -12.35 15.35 7.21
C ALA A 80 -11.96 13.97 7.79
N ASN A 81 -12.61 12.91 7.30
CA ASN A 81 -12.34 11.55 7.75
C ASN A 81 -10.93 11.07 7.38
N LEU A 82 -10.43 11.39 6.20
CA LEU A 82 -9.06 11.04 5.80
C LEU A 82 -8.01 11.79 6.63
N VAL A 83 -8.24 13.06 6.93
CA VAL A 83 -7.39 13.83 7.85
C VAL A 83 -7.41 13.22 9.25
N GLN A 84 -8.58 12.83 9.76
CA GLN A 84 -8.68 12.19 11.06
C GLN A 84 -7.98 10.84 11.10
N MET A 85 -8.10 10.03 10.04
CA MET A 85 -7.36 8.77 9.92
C MET A 85 -5.84 9.00 9.98
N PHE A 86 -5.34 10.01 9.27
CA PHE A 86 -3.92 10.38 9.31
C PHE A 86 -3.47 10.77 10.73
N LEU A 87 -4.25 11.61 11.41
CA LEU A 87 -3.93 12.02 12.79
C LEU A 87 -3.96 10.83 13.77
N ASN A 88 -4.92 9.92 13.61
CA ASN A 88 -4.99 8.69 14.40
C ASN A 88 -3.78 7.79 14.16
N ASP A 89 -3.35 7.62 12.92
CA ASP A 89 -2.16 6.86 12.57
C ASP A 89 -0.89 7.47 13.19
N GLN A 90 -0.75 8.80 13.13
CA GLN A 90 0.35 9.51 13.79
C GLN A 90 0.35 9.30 15.30
N PHE A 91 -0.81 9.35 15.94
CA PHE A 91 -0.95 9.11 17.38
C PHE A 91 -0.55 7.68 17.75
N LEU A 92 -1.10 6.69 17.04
CA LEU A 92 -0.80 5.27 17.29
C LEU A 92 0.66 4.93 17.02
N SER A 93 1.22 5.45 15.93
CA SER A 93 2.64 5.28 15.61
C SER A 93 3.56 5.89 16.68
N GLY A 94 3.17 7.06 17.21
CA GLY A 94 3.89 7.70 18.33
C GLY A 94 3.82 6.90 19.63
N ALA A 95 2.66 6.35 19.96
CA ALA A 95 2.48 5.47 21.11
C ALA A 95 3.26 4.16 20.96
N ALA A 96 3.17 3.52 19.77
CA ALA A 96 3.90 2.30 19.46
C ALA A 96 5.43 2.48 19.58
N LYS A 97 5.98 3.60 19.07
CA LYS A 97 7.42 3.89 19.20
C LYS A 97 7.88 3.95 20.67
N LYS A 98 7.08 4.53 21.56
CA LYS A 98 7.42 4.59 23.00
C LYS A 98 7.45 3.19 23.62
N GLN A 99 6.52 2.31 23.25
CA GLN A 99 6.48 0.94 23.73
C GLN A 99 7.65 0.10 23.17
N ILE A 100 7.97 0.25 21.89
CA ILE A 100 9.09 -0.45 21.24
C ILE A 100 10.43 -0.11 21.92
N LEU A 101 10.65 1.14 22.36
CA LEU A 101 11.85 1.52 23.08
C LEU A 101 12.01 0.82 24.44
N GLN A 102 10.92 0.33 25.04
CA GLN A 102 10.91 -0.42 26.29
C GLN A 102 10.89 -1.94 26.09
N ALA A 103 10.54 -2.39 24.89
CA ALA A 103 10.54 -3.80 24.52
C ALA A 103 11.97 -4.27 24.22
N GLY A 104 12.25 -5.54 24.52
CA GLY A 104 13.48 -6.19 24.08
C GLY A 104 13.49 -6.36 22.55
N GLU A 105 14.67 -6.63 22.01
CA GLU A 105 14.85 -6.95 20.60
C GLU A 105 14.13 -8.28 20.26
N VAL A 106 13.35 -8.29 19.19
CA VAL A 106 12.72 -9.50 18.66
C VAL A 106 13.59 -10.03 17.53
N SER A 107 14.45 -11.00 17.85
CA SER A 107 15.36 -11.63 16.88
C SER A 107 14.81 -12.93 16.29
N TYR A 108 13.85 -13.58 16.95
CA TYR A 108 13.21 -14.82 16.49
C TYR A 108 11.76 -14.87 16.96
N ALA A 109 10.86 -15.25 16.06
CA ALA A 109 9.43 -15.34 16.35
C ALA A 109 8.89 -16.77 16.23
N GLY A 110 7.73 -17.02 16.82
CA GLY A 110 6.97 -18.23 16.63
C GLY A 110 5.52 -17.93 16.28
N VAL A 111 4.89 -18.78 15.48
CA VAL A 111 3.45 -18.75 15.23
C VAL A 111 2.86 -20.14 15.41
N LEU A 112 1.79 -20.22 16.17
CA LEU A 112 0.99 -21.42 16.40
C LEU A 112 -0.25 -21.38 15.51
N GLY A 113 -0.41 -22.42 14.68
CA GLY A 113 -1.41 -22.47 13.61
C GLY A 113 -0.84 -21.97 12.29
N ALA A 114 -0.73 -22.87 11.30
CA ALA A 114 -0.17 -22.59 9.98
C ALA A 114 -1.25 -22.42 8.90
N GLY A 115 -2.47 -22.02 9.28
CA GLY A 115 -3.54 -21.67 8.36
C GLY A 115 -3.22 -20.40 7.55
N ILE A 116 -4.23 -19.86 6.89
CA ILE A 116 -4.09 -18.62 6.08
C ILE A 116 -3.52 -17.47 6.92
N MET A 117 -4.00 -17.29 8.16
CA MET A 117 -3.48 -16.25 9.05
C MET A 117 -2.04 -16.53 9.49
N GLY A 118 -1.74 -17.74 9.96
CA GLY A 118 -0.40 -18.12 10.39
C GLY A 118 0.63 -18.01 9.28
N GLY A 119 0.30 -18.47 8.07
CA GLY A 119 1.14 -18.30 6.89
C GLY A 119 1.38 -16.83 6.51
N GLY A 120 0.34 -15.98 6.65
CA GLY A 120 0.46 -14.54 6.46
C GLY A 120 1.35 -13.86 7.51
N ILE A 121 1.26 -14.28 8.77
CA ILE A 121 2.11 -13.80 9.87
C ILE A 121 3.56 -14.22 9.64
N ALA A 122 3.78 -15.50 9.30
CA ALA A 122 5.12 -16.03 8.99
C ALA A 122 5.76 -15.28 7.82
N TYR A 123 5.01 -15.09 6.73
CA TYR A 123 5.43 -14.26 5.61
C TYR A 123 5.85 -12.85 6.04
N GLN A 124 5.02 -12.17 6.83
CA GLN A 124 5.28 -10.78 7.23
C GLN A 124 6.51 -10.68 8.15
N SER A 125 6.69 -11.62 9.07
CA SER A 125 7.86 -11.70 9.95
C SER A 125 9.15 -11.87 9.12
N ALA A 126 9.21 -12.87 8.28
CA ALA A 126 10.37 -13.16 7.44
C ALA A 126 10.66 -12.02 6.44
N LEU A 127 9.62 -11.42 5.84
CA LEU A 127 9.77 -10.27 4.94
C LEU A 127 10.42 -9.06 5.63
N LYS A 128 10.18 -8.90 6.93
CA LYS A 128 10.75 -7.83 7.76
C LYS A 128 12.11 -8.19 8.37
N GLY A 129 12.61 -9.39 8.11
CA GLY A 129 13.94 -9.83 8.54
C GLY A 129 13.97 -10.50 9.92
N THR A 130 12.80 -10.86 10.47
CA THR A 130 12.72 -11.65 11.71
C THR A 130 12.38 -13.09 11.35
N PRO A 131 13.33 -14.04 11.47
CA PRO A 131 13.09 -15.45 11.26
C PRO A 131 11.98 -15.97 12.17
N ILE A 132 11.19 -16.93 11.67
CA ILE A 132 10.01 -17.41 12.39
C ILE A 132 9.82 -18.91 12.23
N ILE A 133 9.50 -19.58 13.35
CA ILE A 133 9.02 -20.95 13.34
C ILE A 133 7.51 -20.97 13.24
N MET A 134 6.98 -21.74 12.30
CA MET A 134 5.55 -21.86 12.05
C MET A 134 5.11 -23.29 12.34
N LYS A 135 4.31 -23.45 13.40
CA LYS A 135 3.86 -24.77 13.89
C LYS A 135 2.39 -25.01 13.59
N ASP A 136 2.11 -26.23 13.18
CA ASP A 136 0.75 -26.79 13.16
C ASP A 136 0.74 -28.21 13.74
N ILE A 137 -0.44 -28.76 13.99
CA ILE A 137 -0.65 -30.14 14.42
C ILE A 137 -0.65 -31.13 13.25
N ALA A 138 -0.83 -30.63 12.01
CA ALA A 138 -0.97 -31.44 10.81
C ALA A 138 -0.13 -30.86 9.65
N GLN A 139 0.40 -31.73 8.81
CA GLN A 139 1.21 -31.35 7.65
C GLN A 139 0.41 -30.50 6.66
N GLU A 140 -0.87 -30.76 6.50
CA GLU A 140 -1.79 -30.03 5.64
C GLU A 140 -1.88 -28.54 6.04
N GLY A 141 -1.85 -28.25 7.35
CA GLY A 141 -1.78 -26.88 7.85
C GLY A 141 -0.47 -26.19 7.48
N ILE A 142 0.65 -26.88 7.68
CA ILE A 142 1.98 -26.39 7.28
C ILE A 142 2.04 -26.09 5.78
N ASP A 143 1.54 -27.01 4.96
CA ASP A 143 1.53 -26.86 3.49
C ASP A 143 0.67 -25.65 3.08
N LEU A 144 -0.47 -25.46 3.73
CA LEU A 144 -1.36 -24.30 3.51
C LEU A 144 -0.64 -22.98 3.84
N GLY A 145 -0.01 -22.90 5.00
CA GLY A 145 0.73 -21.69 5.43
C GLY A 145 1.91 -21.37 4.53
N MET A 146 2.70 -22.37 4.17
CA MET A 146 3.83 -22.19 3.24
C MET A 146 3.36 -21.76 1.84
N ASN A 147 2.24 -22.30 1.36
CA ASN A 147 1.66 -21.90 0.09
C ASN A 147 1.13 -20.46 0.13
N GLU A 148 0.53 -20.03 1.24
CA GLU A 148 0.12 -18.63 1.39
C GLU A 148 1.32 -17.68 1.42
N ALA A 149 2.39 -18.02 2.14
CA ALA A 149 3.63 -17.23 2.14
C ALA A 149 4.24 -17.13 0.72
N LYS A 150 4.33 -18.25 -0.02
CA LYS A 150 4.80 -18.27 -1.41
C LYS A 150 3.94 -17.40 -2.33
N LYS A 151 2.61 -17.46 -2.20
CA LYS A 151 1.66 -16.66 -2.97
C LYS A 151 1.81 -15.17 -2.71
N LEU A 152 2.00 -14.77 -1.45
CA LEU A 152 2.21 -13.37 -1.07
C LEU A 152 3.54 -12.84 -1.60
N LEU A 153 4.63 -13.61 -1.50
CA LEU A 153 5.93 -13.27 -2.07
C LEU A 153 5.88 -13.20 -3.61
N GLY A 154 5.18 -14.11 -4.25
CA GLY A 154 4.96 -14.09 -5.70
C GLY A 154 4.30 -12.79 -6.17
N LYS A 155 3.33 -12.25 -5.40
CA LYS A 155 2.74 -10.92 -5.67
C LYS A 155 3.75 -9.78 -5.52
N GLN A 156 4.69 -9.86 -4.57
CA GLN A 156 5.76 -8.85 -4.43
C GLN A 156 6.72 -8.92 -5.61
N MET A 157 7.09 -10.12 -6.04
CA MET A 157 7.96 -10.35 -7.20
C MET A 157 7.30 -9.85 -8.50
N ALA A 158 6.02 -10.16 -8.73
CA ALA A 158 5.28 -9.68 -9.88
C ALA A 158 5.18 -8.15 -9.96
N ARG A 159 5.27 -7.46 -8.81
CA ARG A 159 5.32 -5.99 -8.71
C ARG A 159 6.74 -5.42 -8.79
N GLY A 160 7.75 -6.25 -9.02
CA GLY A 160 9.15 -5.84 -9.09
C GLY A 160 9.74 -5.34 -7.75
N ARG A 161 9.12 -5.68 -6.61
CA ARG A 161 9.59 -5.23 -5.28
C ARG A 161 10.68 -6.11 -4.70
N ILE A 162 10.72 -7.39 -5.08
CA ILE A 162 11.74 -8.36 -4.73
C ILE A 162 12.10 -9.18 -5.98
N ASP A 163 13.30 -9.73 -6.02
CA ASP A 163 13.74 -10.71 -7.01
C ASP A 163 13.59 -12.15 -6.51
N ALA A 164 13.91 -13.13 -7.36
CA ALA A 164 13.82 -14.54 -7.03
C ALA A 164 14.76 -14.94 -5.88
N ASN A 165 15.98 -14.40 -5.84
CA ASN A 165 16.96 -14.71 -4.78
C ASN A 165 16.46 -14.19 -3.43
N LYS A 166 15.90 -12.99 -3.39
CA LYS A 166 15.30 -12.43 -2.17
C LYS A 166 14.09 -13.24 -1.72
N MET A 167 13.25 -13.72 -2.66
CA MET A 167 12.12 -14.58 -2.34
C MET A 167 12.59 -15.90 -1.68
N VAL A 168 13.63 -16.54 -2.21
CA VAL A 168 14.19 -17.77 -1.63
C VAL A 168 14.76 -17.50 -0.24
N SER A 169 15.50 -16.42 -0.06
CA SER A 169 16.03 -16.01 1.26
C SER A 169 14.90 -15.84 2.29
N ILE A 170 13.84 -15.11 1.95
CA ILE A 170 12.70 -14.89 2.86
C ILE A 170 11.97 -16.19 3.20
N LEU A 171 11.79 -17.09 2.23
CA LEU A 171 11.19 -18.40 2.51
C LEU A 171 12.08 -19.27 3.41
N GLY A 172 13.39 -19.13 3.31
CA GLY A 172 14.37 -19.80 4.19
C GLY A 172 14.31 -19.32 5.64
N ASP A 173 13.81 -18.11 5.90
CA ASP A 173 13.59 -17.57 7.24
C ASP A 173 12.30 -18.09 7.90
N ILE A 174 11.48 -18.89 7.19
CA ILE A 174 10.29 -19.55 7.74
C ILE A 174 10.61 -21.01 7.99
N THR A 175 10.63 -21.44 9.24
CA THR A 175 10.86 -22.83 9.64
C THR A 175 9.51 -23.50 9.93
N PRO A 176 9.03 -24.41 9.07
CA PRO A 176 7.82 -25.19 9.35
C PRO A 176 8.10 -26.27 10.38
N SER A 177 7.18 -26.53 11.32
CA SER A 177 7.32 -27.56 12.34
C SER A 177 5.98 -28.19 12.72
N LEU A 178 5.99 -29.47 13.09
CA LEU A 178 4.85 -30.18 13.67
C LEU A 178 4.95 -30.31 15.20
N ASP A 179 6.08 -29.97 15.78
CA ASP A 179 6.36 -29.99 17.21
C ASP A 179 6.77 -28.63 17.76
N TYR A 180 7.24 -28.57 18.99
CA TYR A 180 7.67 -27.35 19.65
C TYR A 180 9.21 -27.17 19.66
N ASP A 181 9.94 -27.99 18.93
CA ASP A 181 11.39 -27.85 18.86
C ASP A 181 11.79 -26.49 18.28
N GLY A 182 12.67 -25.78 18.99
CA GLY A 182 13.15 -24.46 18.58
C GLY A 182 12.29 -23.27 19.07
N PHE A 183 11.14 -23.50 19.70
CA PHE A 183 10.32 -22.42 20.29
C PHE A 183 10.98 -21.76 21.51
N ASP A 184 11.93 -22.44 22.15
CA ASP A 184 12.76 -21.89 23.23
C ASP A 184 13.56 -20.66 22.82
N LYS A 185 13.82 -20.49 21.52
CA LYS A 185 14.53 -19.34 20.93
C LYS A 185 13.61 -18.14 20.63
N ALA A 186 12.30 -18.35 20.64
CA ALA A 186 11.36 -17.31 20.23
C ALA A 186 11.21 -16.24 21.31
N ASN A 187 11.42 -14.97 20.94
CA ASN A 187 11.19 -13.82 21.81
C ASN A 187 9.71 -13.44 21.85
N ILE A 188 8.96 -13.79 20.82
CA ILE A 188 7.53 -13.57 20.70
C ILE A 188 6.85 -14.76 20.05
N ILE A 189 5.67 -15.13 20.55
CA ILE A 189 4.83 -16.18 19.96
C ILE A 189 3.47 -15.57 19.66
N VAL A 190 3.00 -15.78 18.45
CA VAL A 190 1.66 -15.39 18.00
C VAL A 190 0.80 -16.63 17.88
N GLU A 191 -0.33 -16.66 18.59
CA GLU A 191 -1.33 -17.71 18.44
C GLU A 191 -2.31 -17.32 17.34
N ALA A 192 -2.45 -18.20 16.33
CA ALA A 192 -3.32 -18.05 15.17
C ALA A 192 -4.14 -19.32 14.90
N ILE A 193 -4.49 -20.05 15.96
CA ILE A 193 -5.38 -21.21 15.94
C ILE A 193 -6.84 -20.79 16.13
N VAL A 194 -7.77 -21.62 15.62
CA VAL A 194 -9.23 -21.41 15.73
C VAL A 194 -9.77 -22.15 16.96
#